data_c613a13a21b6c3f4f26de7f17ac728f0
#
_entry.id   c613a13a21b6c3f4f26de7f17ac728f0
#
_cell.length_a   1.000
_cell.length_b   1.000
_cell.length_c   1.000
_cell.angle_alpha   90.00
_cell.angle_beta   90.00
_cell.angle_gamma   90.00
#
_symmetry.space_group_name_H-M   'P 1'
#
loop_
_entity.id
_entity.type
_entity.pdbx_description
1 polymer ?
#
loop_
_entity_poly.entity_id
_entity_poly.type
_entity_poly.pdbx_seq_one_letter_code
_entity_poly.pdbx_strand_id
1 'polypeptide(L)'
;MPYIGNPAVVGDSANTFRLLDDITSFTVTFDATDSDVVSIANNTLTFNNHRFVTGQKVTYNDGGGTAIGGLSDGSYFIIKEDQSTIKLASSASNATSGTAIDLTSGAAGGSHTLNIAQDGVNTKFKATHGNGTKAKVSRPAQITLSINGVIQAPNDGYSIESDSTIVFSQAPEATDKIFASFIGEVAASFDIADNTVDEFTANGSTTTFTLSKTVSSSNDLLVTLDGVTQYPTTQSNTRAYSVLENVLTFVSAPAAGVIIQARHIG
;
A
#
# COMPACT_ATOMS: atom_id res chain seq x y z
N MET A 1 -4.20 13.30 -37.07
CA MET A 1 -5.69 13.31 -36.96
C MET A 1 -6.02 13.68 -35.51
N PRO A 2 -6.90 14.66 -35.30
CA PRO A 2 -7.33 14.93 -33.92
C PRO A 2 -8.10 13.73 -33.39
N TYR A 3 -7.81 13.34 -32.16
CA TYR A 3 -8.55 12.30 -31.44
C TYR A 3 -9.99 12.77 -31.23
N ILE A 4 -10.94 12.07 -31.85
CA ILE A 4 -12.37 12.34 -31.68
C ILE A 4 -12.87 11.35 -30.60
N GLY A 5 -12.68 11.71 -29.38
CA GLY A 5 -13.19 10.95 -28.24
C GLY A 5 -13.41 11.89 -27.06
N ASN A 6 -14.47 11.63 -26.29
CA ASN A 6 -14.67 12.33 -25.01
C ASN A 6 -13.42 12.10 -24.16
N PRO A 7 -12.83 13.14 -23.53
CA PRO A 7 -11.78 12.89 -22.56
C PRO A 7 -12.32 11.93 -21.52
N ALA A 8 -11.56 10.88 -21.20
CA ALA A 8 -11.95 9.95 -20.18
C ALA A 8 -12.24 10.74 -18.89
N VAL A 9 -13.50 10.76 -18.50
CA VAL A 9 -13.90 11.31 -17.21
C VAL A 9 -13.27 10.41 -16.16
N VAL A 10 -12.20 10.86 -15.54
CA VAL A 10 -11.57 10.18 -14.42
C VAL A 10 -12.51 10.33 -13.22
N GLY A 11 -13.58 9.56 -13.24
CA GLY A 11 -14.40 9.34 -12.06
C GLY A 11 -13.67 8.38 -11.14
N ASP A 12 -13.82 8.60 -9.87
CA ASP A 12 -13.21 7.82 -8.77
C ASP A 12 -13.82 6.41 -8.62
N SER A 13 -14.12 5.75 -9.74
CA SER A 13 -14.69 4.41 -9.73
C SER A 13 -13.57 3.35 -9.78
N ALA A 14 -13.70 2.34 -8.95
CA ALA A 14 -12.75 1.25 -8.74
C ALA A 14 -12.35 0.44 -10.00
N ASN A 15 -12.95 0.71 -11.15
CA ASN A 15 -12.74 0.01 -12.42
C ASN A 15 -12.08 0.87 -13.50
N THR A 16 -11.40 1.97 -13.15
CA THR A 16 -10.75 2.82 -14.16
C THR A 16 -9.40 2.25 -14.53
N PHE A 17 -9.20 2.04 -15.83
CA PHE A 17 -7.89 1.80 -16.43
C PHE A 17 -6.98 2.99 -16.09
N ARG A 18 -5.90 2.75 -15.36
CA ARG A 18 -4.95 3.79 -14.94
C ARG A 18 -3.58 3.48 -15.50
N LEU A 19 -2.96 4.50 -16.08
CA LEU A 19 -1.56 4.44 -16.45
C LEU A 19 -0.72 4.57 -15.18
N LEU A 20 0.22 3.63 -15.00
CA LEU A 20 1.31 3.76 -14.06
C LEU A 20 2.44 4.44 -14.82
N ASP A 21 2.72 5.68 -14.48
CA ASP A 21 3.75 6.48 -15.11
C ASP A 21 4.91 6.65 -14.14
N ASP A 22 6.12 6.79 -14.69
CA ASP A 22 7.33 7.08 -13.92
C ASP A 22 7.70 6.03 -12.86
N ILE A 23 7.50 4.76 -13.18
CA ILE A 23 7.74 3.67 -12.21
C ILE A 23 9.23 3.35 -12.01
N THR A 24 10.11 3.81 -12.90
CA THR A 24 11.50 3.34 -12.96
C THR A 24 12.55 4.42 -12.69
N SER A 25 12.19 5.69 -12.66
CA SER A 25 13.13 6.76 -12.33
C SER A 25 12.47 7.90 -11.56
N PHE A 26 13.17 8.45 -10.59
CA PHE A 26 12.77 9.67 -9.90
C PHE A 26 13.95 10.27 -9.15
N THR A 27 13.87 11.56 -8.89
CA THR A 27 14.86 12.29 -8.10
C THR A 27 14.19 12.92 -6.89
N VAL A 28 14.80 12.77 -5.74
CA VAL A 28 14.46 13.52 -4.52
C VAL A 28 15.53 14.58 -4.33
N THR A 29 15.11 15.84 -4.27
CA THR A 29 15.98 16.98 -3.91
C THR A 29 15.66 17.37 -2.47
N PHE A 30 16.70 17.62 -1.68
CA PHE A 30 16.55 17.94 -0.26
C PHE A 30 17.63 18.90 0.22
N ASP A 31 17.32 19.60 1.29
CA ASP A 31 18.28 20.41 2.03
C ASP A 31 19.02 19.49 3.04
N ALA A 32 20.29 19.27 2.79
CA ALA A 32 21.10 18.42 3.66
C ALA A 32 21.61 19.14 4.92
N THR A 33 21.34 20.44 5.06
CA THR A 33 21.59 21.20 6.29
C THR A 33 20.43 21.11 7.28
N ASP A 34 19.27 20.65 6.82
CA ASP A 34 18.06 20.50 7.63
C ASP A 34 18.16 19.25 8.53
N SER A 35 18.16 19.48 9.83
CA SER A 35 18.24 18.42 10.86
C SER A 35 16.97 17.54 10.92
N ASP A 36 15.84 18.01 10.39
CA ASP A 36 14.63 17.21 10.26
C ASP A 36 14.72 16.24 9.07
N VAL A 37 15.59 16.54 8.11
CA VAL A 37 15.86 15.69 6.94
C VAL A 37 17.04 14.76 7.18
N VAL A 38 18.16 15.27 7.73
CA VAL A 38 19.41 14.52 7.92
C VAL A 38 19.71 14.35 9.39
N SER A 39 19.65 13.13 9.90
CA SER A 39 20.04 12.77 11.26
C SER A 39 21.39 12.06 11.27
N ILE A 40 22.44 12.77 11.66
CA ILE A 40 23.79 12.21 11.81
C ILE A 40 23.81 11.14 12.92
N ALA A 41 23.15 11.41 14.05
CA ALA A 41 23.15 10.50 15.21
C ALA A 41 22.49 9.14 14.89
N ASN A 42 21.55 9.09 13.97
CA ASN A 42 20.81 7.88 13.60
C ASN A 42 21.24 7.32 12.24
N ASN A 43 22.11 8.01 11.51
CA ASN A 43 22.50 7.68 10.13
C ASN A 43 21.31 7.62 9.17
N THR A 44 20.32 8.52 9.33
CA THR A 44 19.07 8.49 8.59
C THR A 44 18.84 9.73 7.74
N LEU A 45 18.12 9.53 6.64
CA LEU A 45 17.52 10.56 5.82
C LEU A 45 16.00 10.41 5.86
N THR A 46 15.28 11.51 6.07
CA THR A 46 13.82 11.54 6.24
C THR A 46 13.16 12.19 5.04
N PHE A 47 12.28 11.46 4.34
CA PHE A 47 11.51 11.93 3.18
C PHE A 47 10.07 11.47 3.31
N ASN A 48 9.17 12.37 3.54
CA ASN A 48 7.77 12.03 3.77
C ASN A 48 7.18 11.20 2.64
N ASN A 49 6.68 10.00 2.97
CA ASN A 49 6.00 9.08 2.06
C ASN A 49 6.83 8.70 0.80
N HIS A 50 8.14 8.47 0.97
CA HIS A 50 9.07 8.20 -0.13
C HIS A 50 8.76 6.92 -0.91
N ARG A 51 9.34 6.81 -2.13
CA ARG A 51 9.20 5.67 -3.05
C ARG A 51 10.38 4.69 -3.02
N PHE A 52 11.34 4.90 -2.14
CA PHE A 52 12.53 4.04 -2.05
C PHE A 52 12.20 2.64 -1.54
N VAL A 53 12.94 1.65 -2.04
CA VAL A 53 12.85 0.23 -1.66
C VAL A 53 14.24 -0.27 -1.26
N THR A 54 14.32 -1.13 -0.24
CA THR A 54 15.61 -1.71 0.19
C THR A 54 16.30 -2.46 -0.95
N GLY A 55 17.58 -2.19 -1.12
CA GLY A 55 18.44 -2.76 -2.15
C GLY A 55 18.47 -1.98 -3.46
N GLN A 56 17.67 -0.91 -3.63
CA GLN A 56 17.78 -0.04 -4.80
C GLN A 56 19.09 0.72 -4.79
N LYS A 57 19.76 0.76 -5.94
CA LYS A 57 20.90 1.64 -6.18
C LYS A 57 20.41 3.06 -6.40
N VAL A 58 21.01 4.01 -5.72
CA VAL A 58 20.76 5.44 -5.88
C VAL A 58 22.07 6.16 -6.21
N THR A 59 21.96 7.26 -6.94
CA THR A 59 23.08 8.19 -7.11
C THR A 59 22.85 9.39 -6.19
N TYR A 60 23.78 9.63 -5.28
CA TYR A 60 23.83 10.81 -4.45
C TYR A 60 24.70 11.88 -5.13
N ASN A 61 24.24 13.11 -5.07
CA ASN A 61 25.00 14.28 -5.52
C ASN A 61 24.79 15.43 -4.52
N ASP A 62 25.88 16.10 -4.15
CA ASP A 62 25.91 17.21 -3.18
C ASP A 62 25.52 18.56 -3.80
N GLY A 63 25.19 18.58 -5.11
CA GLY A 63 24.81 19.82 -5.81
C GLY A 63 25.93 20.84 -5.96
N GLY A 64 27.18 20.43 -5.79
CA GLY A 64 28.36 21.30 -5.80
C GLY A 64 28.60 22.00 -4.46
N GLY A 65 27.97 21.56 -3.40
CA GLY A 65 28.19 22.00 -2.02
C GLY A 65 29.23 21.17 -1.28
N THR A 66 29.01 20.95 0.00
CA THR A 66 29.78 20.01 0.83
C THR A 66 28.92 18.79 1.10
N ALA A 67 29.40 17.63 0.75
CA ALA A 67 28.70 16.37 0.99
C ALA A 67 28.44 16.14 2.49
N ILE A 68 27.38 15.37 2.80
CA ILE A 68 27.16 14.84 4.14
C ILE A 68 28.37 13.99 4.51
N GLY A 69 28.94 14.20 5.70
CA GLY A 69 30.13 13.44 6.16
C GLY A 69 29.83 11.94 6.15
N GLY A 70 30.74 11.16 5.60
CA GLY A 70 30.55 9.73 5.31
C GLY A 70 30.08 9.45 3.89
N LEU A 71 29.60 10.47 3.14
CA LEU A 71 29.21 10.37 1.74
C LEU A 71 30.12 11.18 0.82
N SER A 72 30.08 10.85 -0.44
CA SER A 72 30.63 11.63 -1.57
C SER A 72 29.72 11.43 -2.77
N ASP A 73 29.83 12.27 -3.78
CA ASP A 73 29.10 12.04 -5.04
C ASP A 73 29.36 10.64 -5.56
N GLY A 74 28.27 9.91 -5.81
CA GLY A 74 28.38 8.52 -6.24
C GLY A 74 27.18 7.64 -5.96
N SER A 75 27.40 6.35 -6.12
CA SER A 75 26.34 5.33 -6.00
C SER A 75 26.31 4.71 -4.61
N TYR A 76 25.11 4.61 -4.07
CA TYR A 76 24.80 3.96 -2.80
C TYR A 76 23.59 3.03 -2.95
N PHE A 77 23.23 2.34 -1.89
CA PHE A 77 22.09 1.45 -1.86
C PHE A 77 21.15 1.80 -0.70
N ILE A 78 19.86 1.73 -0.95
CA ILE A 78 18.84 2.10 0.03
C ILE A 78 18.63 0.98 1.06
N ILE A 79 18.58 1.38 2.33
CA ILE A 79 17.97 0.62 3.43
C ILE A 79 16.68 1.37 3.79
N LYS A 80 15.51 0.81 3.51
CA LYS A 80 14.24 1.38 3.90
C LYS A 80 13.92 0.96 5.35
N GLU A 81 13.88 1.92 6.27
CA GLU A 81 13.48 1.67 7.65
C GLU A 81 11.93 1.67 7.78
N ASP A 82 11.28 2.71 7.27
CA ASP A 82 9.84 2.86 7.27
C ASP A 82 9.33 3.62 6.03
N GLN A 83 8.13 4.24 6.08
CA GLN A 83 7.56 5.00 4.97
C GLN A 83 8.19 6.38 4.76
N SER A 84 8.89 6.88 5.75
CA SER A 84 9.48 8.22 5.73
C SER A 84 11.00 8.22 5.93
N THR A 85 11.59 7.13 6.39
CA THR A 85 12.98 7.06 6.82
C THR A 85 13.76 6.04 6.03
N ILE A 86 14.93 6.44 5.54
CA ILE A 86 15.91 5.58 4.88
C ILE A 86 17.28 5.72 5.49
N LYS A 87 18.13 4.73 5.25
CA LYS A 87 19.60 4.79 5.42
C LYS A 87 20.27 4.45 4.10
N LEU A 88 21.53 4.78 3.98
CA LEU A 88 22.36 4.44 2.82
C LEU A 88 23.37 3.37 3.18
N ALA A 89 23.64 2.48 2.23
CA ALA A 89 24.63 1.42 2.33
C ALA A 89 25.62 1.51 1.16
N SER A 90 26.83 1.00 1.35
CA SER A 90 27.88 1.01 0.33
C SER A 90 27.74 -0.10 -0.73
N SER A 91 26.88 -1.09 -0.50
CA SER A 91 26.61 -2.19 -1.42
C SER A 91 25.20 -2.73 -1.26
N ALA A 92 24.71 -3.46 -2.28
CA ALA A 92 23.42 -4.13 -2.22
C ALA A 92 23.35 -5.18 -1.10
N SER A 93 24.46 -5.89 -0.84
CA SER A 93 24.56 -6.85 0.26
C SER A 93 24.45 -6.17 1.62
N ASN A 94 25.14 -5.05 1.81
CA ASN A 94 25.04 -4.25 3.04
C ASN A 94 23.64 -3.69 3.23
N ALA A 95 22.97 -3.25 2.15
CA ALA A 95 21.59 -2.79 2.23
C ALA A 95 20.65 -3.91 2.70
N THR A 96 20.81 -5.12 2.17
CA THR A 96 19.98 -6.27 2.55
C THR A 96 20.24 -6.73 4.00
N SER A 97 21.50 -6.63 4.46
CA SER A 97 21.87 -6.96 5.85
C SER A 97 21.60 -5.84 6.86
N GLY A 98 21.13 -4.66 6.41
CA GLY A 98 20.88 -3.51 7.28
C GLY A 98 22.15 -2.76 7.74
N THR A 99 23.30 -3.00 7.08
CA THR A 99 24.56 -2.33 7.40
C THR A 99 24.64 -0.97 6.73
N ALA A 100 24.33 0.08 7.47
CA ALA A 100 24.33 1.46 7.00
C ALA A 100 25.74 2.09 6.98
N ILE A 101 25.89 3.13 6.15
CA ILE A 101 27.02 4.04 6.22
C ILE A 101 26.88 4.93 7.45
N ASP A 102 27.98 5.13 8.16
CA ASP A 102 28.05 6.05 9.27
C ASP A 102 28.14 7.50 8.75
N LEU A 103 27.15 8.32 9.09
CA LEU A 103 27.15 9.74 8.76
C LEU A 103 27.89 10.49 9.87
N THR A 104 28.97 11.19 9.54
CA THR A 104 29.90 11.73 10.52
C THR A 104 29.81 13.23 10.76
N SER A 105 29.26 13.96 9.79
CA SER A 105 29.05 15.41 9.89
C SER A 105 27.95 15.91 9.01
N GLY A 106 27.39 17.07 9.33
CA GLY A 106 26.43 17.77 8.48
C GLY A 106 27.01 18.22 7.15
N ALA A 107 26.17 18.60 6.23
CA ALA A 107 26.49 19.12 4.92
C ALA A 107 26.55 20.66 4.91
N ALA A 108 27.02 21.22 3.80
CA ALA A 108 26.87 22.64 3.48
C ALA A 108 26.38 22.78 2.02
N GLY A 109 25.44 23.70 1.80
CA GLY A 109 24.78 23.86 0.51
C GLY A 109 23.46 23.09 0.48
N GLY A 110 22.40 23.70 -0.05
CA GLY A 110 21.03 23.28 0.21
C GLY A 110 20.40 22.31 -0.78
N SER A 111 21.04 21.94 -1.88
CA SER A 111 20.38 21.23 -2.98
C SER A 111 21.01 19.86 -3.27
N HIS A 112 21.01 19.00 -2.28
CA HIS A 112 21.45 17.61 -2.48
C HIS A 112 20.38 16.78 -3.18
N THR A 113 20.79 15.75 -3.91
CA THR A 113 19.86 14.87 -4.61
C THR A 113 20.15 13.40 -4.36
N LEU A 114 19.08 12.61 -4.37
CA LEU A 114 19.10 11.16 -4.52
C LEU A 114 18.32 10.80 -5.77
N ASN A 115 18.97 10.19 -6.74
CA ASN A 115 18.38 9.78 -7.99
C ASN A 115 18.29 8.28 -8.09
N ILE A 116 17.08 7.76 -8.36
CA ILE A 116 16.83 6.38 -8.80
C ILE A 116 16.68 6.41 -10.32
N ALA A 117 17.32 5.49 -11.00
CA ALA A 117 17.18 5.33 -12.45
C ALA A 117 17.08 3.86 -12.84
N GLN A 118 16.49 3.60 -14.00
CA GLN A 118 16.70 2.35 -14.70
C GLN A 118 18.10 2.42 -15.33
N ASP A 119 18.97 1.55 -14.90
CA ASP A 119 20.41 1.63 -15.16
C ASP A 119 21.05 0.27 -15.43
N GLY A 120 20.26 -0.75 -15.73
CA GLY A 120 20.71 -2.14 -15.86
C GLY A 120 21.10 -2.81 -14.53
N VAL A 121 20.88 -2.15 -13.40
CA VAL A 121 21.19 -2.68 -12.04
C VAL A 121 19.95 -2.78 -11.16
N ASN A 122 19.12 -1.74 -11.15
CA ASN A 122 17.91 -1.71 -10.34
C ASN A 122 16.84 -2.63 -10.92
N THR A 123 16.40 -3.60 -10.12
CA THR A 123 15.30 -4.50 -10.46
C THR A 123 14.00 -4.16 -9.74
N LYS A 124 14.04 -3.36 -8.67
CA LYS A 124 12.88 -3.06 -7.79
C LYS A 124 12.46 -1.62 -7.93
N PHE A 125 11.19 -1.40 -8.20
CA PHE A 125 10.61 -0.07 -8.32
C PHE A 125 9.23 -0.01 -7.68
N LYS A 126 8.91 1.11 -7.05
CA LYS A 126 7.62 1.35 -6.44
C LYS A 126 6.58 1.66 -7.51
N ALA A 127 5.47 0.93 -7.52
CA ALA A 127 4.36 1.26 -8.40
C ALA A 127 3.76 2.63 -8.00
N THR A 128 3.73 3.56 -8.95
CA THR A 128 3.20 4.91 -8.76
C THR A 128 2.31 5.31 -9.92
N HIS A 129 1.30 6.13 -9.65
CA HIS A 129 0.49 6.78 -10.67
C HIS A 129 1.23 8.00 -11.23
N GLY A 130 0.84 8.49 -12.41
CA GLY A 130 1.45 9.65 -13.05
C GLY A 130 1.43 10.95 -12.24
N ASN A 131 0.60 11.03 -11.20
CA ASN A 131 0.61 12.15 -10.23
C ASN A 131 1.58 11.92 -9.05
N GLY A 132 2.41 10.88 -9.09
CA GLY A 132 3.38 10.54 -8.04
C GLY A 132 2.80 9.82 -6.82
N THR A 133 1.49 9.58 -6.77
CA THR A 133 0.89 8.82 -5.67
C THR A 133 1.20 7.33 -5.80
N LYS A 134 1.38 6.64 -4.66
CA LYS A 134 1.63 5.19 -4.66
C LYS A 134 0.40 4.45 -5.17
N ALA A 135 0.60 3.57 -6.13
CA ALA A 135 -0.44 2.65 -6.59
C ALA A 135 -0.55 1.46 -5.62
N LYS A 136 -1.76 0.95 -5.44
CA LYS A 136 -1.97 -0.30 -4.68
C LYS A 136 -2.00 -1.47 -5.66
N VAL A 137 -0.89 -2.19 -5.74
CA VAL A 137 -0.73 -3.39 -6.57
C VAL A 137 -0.29 -4.52 -5.64
N SER A 138 -1.06 -5.59 -5.56
CA SER A 138 -0.77 -6.75 -4.71
C SER A 138 -0.47 -8.03 -5.51
N ARG A 139 -0.82 -8.04 -6.79
CA ARG A 139 -0.64 -9.21 -7.68
C ARG A 139 -0.16 -8.77 -9.06
N PRO A 140 0.71 -9.53 -9.72
CA PRO A 140 1.16 -9.21 -11.08
C PRO A 140 0.01 -9.10 -12.09
N ALA A 141 -1.05 -9.88 -11.94
CA ALA A 141 -2.23 -9.84 -12.82
C ALA A 141 -3.03 -8.53 -12.78
N GLN A 142 -2.78 -7.64 -11.82
CA GLN A 142 -3.43 -6.32 -11.73
C GLN A 142 -2.82 -5.28 -12.66
N ILE A 143 -1.66 -5.56 -13.23
CA ILE A 143 -0.99 -4.68 -14.18
C ILE A 143 -0.65 -5.40 -15.47
N THR A 144 -0.72 -4.68 -16.57
CA THR A 144 -0.06 -5.08 -17.84
C THR A 144 1.19 -4.25 -17.96
N LEU A 145 2.33 -4.91 -18.00
CA LEU A 145 3.64 -4.28 -18.08
C LEU A 145 4.29 -4.62 -19.42
N SER A 146 4.82 -3.63 -20.11
CA SER A 146 5.59 -3.83 -21.35
C SER A 146 6.96 -3.18 -21.24
N ILE A 147 7.95 -3.80 -21.88
CA ILE A 147 9.29 -3.24 -22.08
C ILE A 147 9.51 -3.19 -23.60
N ASN A 148 9.81 -2.01 -24.14
CA ASN A 148 10.01 -1.78 -25.57
C ASN A 148 8.83 -2.29 -26.44
N GLY A 149 7.60 -2.20 -25.90
CA GLY A 149 6.40 -2.68 -26.59
C GLY A 149 6.12 -4.17 -26.45
N VAL A 150 7.01 -4.93 -25.79
CA VAL A 150 6.81 -6.37 -25.54
C VAL A 150 6.19 -6.55 -24.14
N ILE A 151 5.00 -7.19 -24.10
CA ILE A 151 4.32 -7.49 -22.85
C ILE A 151 5.11 -8.51 -22.07
N GLN A 152 5.34 -8.21 -20.81
CA GLN A 152 6.04 -9.10 -19.89
C GLN A 152 5.08 -10.08 -19.23
N ALA A 153 5.47 -11.34 -19.18
CA ALA A 153 4.68 -12.39 -18.53
C ALA A 153 4.69 -12.19 -17.01
N PRO A 154 3.52 -12.17 -16.34
CA PRO A 154 3.43 -12.15 -14.88
C PRO A 154 4.15 -13.35 -14.26
N ASN A 155 4.89 -13.12 -13.19
CA ASN A 155 5.73 -14.08 -12.44
C ASN A 155 7.00 -14.58 -13.17
N ASP A 156 7.11 -14.40 -14.48
CA ASP A 156 8.33 -14.74 -15.25
C ASP A 156 9.16 -13.46 -15.54
N GLY A 157 8.55 -12.46 -16.17
CA GLY A 157 9.20 -11.19 -16.50
C GLY A 157 9.23 -10.21 -15.34
N TYR A 158 8.25 -10.28 -14.46
CA TYR A 158 8.18 -9.47 -13.25
C TYR A 158 7.30 -10.12 -12.18
N SER A 159 7.49 -9.72 -10.93
CA SER A 159 6.64 -10.08 -9.79
C SER A 159 6.24 -8.84 -9.01
N ILE A 160 5.32 -9.00 -8.06
CA ILE A 160 4.95 -7.94 -7.11
C ILE A 160 5.31 -8.40 -5.70
N GLU A 161 6.14 -7.63 -5.03
CA GLU A 161 6.42 -7.79 -3.60
C GLU A 161 5.49 -6.92 -2.75
N SER A 162 5.58 -7.07 -1.45
CA SER A 162 4.85 -6.26 -0.47
C SER A 162 5.00 -4.76 -0.75
N ASP A 163 4.02 -3.97 -0.30
CA ASP A 163 4.01 -2.52 -0.45
C ASP A 163 4.06 -2.08 -1.92
N SER A 164 3.40 -2.86 -2.83
CA SER A 164 3.27 -2.54 -4.27
C SER A 164 4.61 -2.32 -4.98
N THR A 165 5.60 -3.12 -4.65
CA THR A 165 6.91 -3.08 -5.31
C THR A 165 6.93 -4.01 -6.52
N ILE A 166 7.17 -3.44 -7.71
CA ILE A 166 7.39 -4.19 -8.94
C ILE A 166 8.84 -4.68 -8.93
N VAL A 167 9.04 -5.97 -9.11
CA VAL A 167 10.35 -6.59 -9.20
C VAL A 167 10.51 -7.20 -10.59
N PHE A 168 11.40 -6.62 -11.39
CA PHE A 168 11.75 -7.15 -12.71
C PHE A 168 12.68 -8.37 -12.56
N SER A 169 12.49 -9.38 -13.38
CA SER A 169 13.39 -10.55 -13.44
C SER A 169 14.78 -10.20 -13.96
N GLN A 170 14.87 -9.17 -14.80
CA GLN A 170 16.11 -8.53 -15.26
C GLN A 170 16.01 -7.03 -15.08
N ALA A 171 17.10 -6.39 -14.67
CA ALA A 171 17.14 -4.95 -14.51
C ALA A 171 16.91 -4.25 -15.86
N PRO A 172 15.96 -3.30 -15.95
CA PRO A 172 15.76 -2.55 -17.18
C PRO A 172 16.94 -1.63 -17.47
N GLU A 173 17.33 -1.56 -18.74
CA GLU A 173 18.40 -0.69 -19.22
C GLU A 173 17.92 0.77 -19.34
N ALA A 174 18.84 1.71 -19.29
CA ALA A 174 18.54 3.15 -19.38
C ALA A 174 17.79 3.56 -20.66
N THR A 175 17.90 2.77 -21.72
CA THR A 175 17.24 3.02 -23.01
C THR A 175 15.89 2.33 -23.15
N ASP A 176 15.53 1.44 -22.23
CA ASP A 176 14.27 0.71 -22.27
C ASP A 176 13.09 1.64 -22.04
N LYS A 177 12.04 1.44 -22.84
CA LYS A 177 10.77 2.13 -22.68
C LYS A 177 9.82 1.23 -21.92
N ILE A 178 9.55 1.60 -20.68
CA ILE A 178 8.65 0.84 -19.82
C ILE A 178 7.29 1.52 -19.80
N PHE A 179 6.27 0.71 -20.01
CA PHE A 179 4.88 1.12 -19.94
C PHE A 179 4.14 0.14 -19.05
N ALA A 180 3.41 0.64 -18.08
CA ALA A 180 2.56 -0.18 -17.25
C ALA A 180 1.15 0.41 -17.17
N SER A 181 0.15 -0.47 -17.27
CA SER A 181 -1.25 -0.11 -17.10
C SER A 181 -1.84 -0.88 -15.95
N PHE A 182 -2.48 -0.18 -15.04
CA PHE A 182 -3.24 -0.79 -13.96
C PHE A 182 -4.63 -1.17 -14.48
N ILE A 183 -4.95 -2.46 -14.46
CA ILE A 183 -6.22 -2.99 -14.97
C ILE A 183 -7.32 -2.90 -13.90
N GLY A 184 -6.96 -2.50 -12.70
CA GLY A 184 -7.88 -2.35 -11.58
C GLY A 184 -7.84 -3.55 -10.62
N GLU A 185 -8.03 -3.26 -9.37
CA GLU A 185 -8.49 -4.25 -8.42
C GLU A 185 -9.95 -4.51 -8.75
N VAL A 186 -10.32 -5.76 -9.01
CA VAL A 186 -11.72 -6.14 -8.84
C VAL A 186 -12.01 -5.76 -7.39
N ALA A 187 -12.84 -4.74 -7.19
CA ALA A 187 -13.31 -4.36 -5.85
C ALA A 187 -13.65 -5.65 -5.14
N ALA A 188 -12.97 -5.88 -4.04
CA ALA A 188 -12.93 -7.08 -3.24
C ALA A 188 -13.79 -8.20 -3.81
N SER A 189 -13.15 -9.25 -4.33
CA SER A 189 -13.91 -10.50 -4.55
C SER A 189 -14.74 -10.66 -3.29
N PHE A 190 -16.04 -10.75 -3.44
CA PHE A 190 -16.96 -11.09 -2.37
C PHE A 190 -16.36 -12.35 -1.73
N ASP A 191 -15.64 -12.18 -0.65
CA ASP A 191 -14.96 -13.29 0.00
C ASP A 191 -16.04 -14.06 0.76
N ILE A 192 -16.57 -15.09 0.08
CA ILE A 192 -17.52 -16.03 0.71
C ILE A 192 -16.91 -16.68 1.96
N ALA A 193 -15.57 -16.64 2.10
CA ALA A 193 -14.88 -17.11 3.31
C ALA A 193 -15.15 -16.21 4.53
N ASP A 194 -15.59 -14.97 4.33
CA ASP A 194 -15.92 -14.07 5.44
C ASP A 194 -17.40 -14.18 5.90
N ASN A 195 -18.15 -15.11 5.37
CA ASN A 195 -19.52 -15.40 5.76
C ASN A 195 -19.55 -16.19 7.09
N THR A 196 -19.07 -15.55 8.12
CA THR A 196 -19.10 -16.11 9.49
C THR A 196 -20.54 -16.10 10.00
N VAL A 197 -20.93 -17.18 10.66
CA VAL A 197 -22.23 -17.29 11.34
C VAL A 197 -21.96 -17.56 12.81
N ASP A 198 -22.40 -16.65 13.67
CA ASP A 198 -22.47 -16.88 15.10
C ASP A 198 -23.83 -17.48 15.44
N GLU A 199 -23.85 -18.56 16.22
CA GLU A 199 -25.07 -19.22 16.66
C GLU A 199 -25.14 -19.27 18.18
N PHE A 200 -26.31 -18.91 18.73
CA PHE A 200 -26.58 -18.93 20.16
C PHE A 200 -27.94 -19.56 20.44
N THR A 201 -28.06 -20.19 21.61
CA THR A 201 -29.35 -20.64 22.12
C THR A 201 -29.82 -19.68 23.21
N ALA A 202 -30.98 -19.08 23.02
CA ALA A 202 -31.55 -18.12 23.97
C ALA A 202 -32.01 -18.85 25.25
N ASN A 203 -31.90 -18.13 26.39
CA ASN A 203 -32.33 -18.64 27.71
C ASN A 203 -33.59 -17.94 28.24
N GLY A 204 -34.24 -17.07 27.41
CA GLY A 204 -35.44 -16.34 27.78
C GLY A 204 -35.24 -15.08 28.61
N SER A 205 -33.99 -14.76 29.01
CA SER A 205 -33.70 -13.59 29.87
C SER A 205 -32.53 -12.75 29.37
N THR A 206 -31.58 -13.34 28.65
CA THR A 206 -30.40 -12.63 28.13
C THR A 206 -30.77 -11.88 26.86
N THR A 207 -30.38 -10.59 26.80
CA THR A 207 -30.57 -9.72 25.65
C THR A 207 -29.29 -9.46 24.85
N THR A 208 -28.12 -9.74 25.43
CA THR A 208 -26.80 -9.43 24.81
C THR A 208 -26.03 -10.69 24.48
N PHE A 209 -25.44 -10.73 23.27
CA PHE A 209 -24.67 -11.87 22.76
C PHE A 209 -23.37 -11.35 22.15
N THR A 210 -22.24 -11.99 22.45
CA THR A 210 -20.93 -11.59 21.95
C THR A 210 -20.65 -12.30 20.62
N LEU A 211 -20.51 -11.52 19.56
CA LEU A 211 -20.18 -12.00 18.22
C LEU A 211 -18.67 -12.33 18.14
N SER A 212 -18.34 -13.23 17.23
CA SER A 212 -16.96 -13.63 16.95
C SER A 212 -16.14 -12.51 16.26
N LYS A 213 -16.81 -11.55 15.60
CA LYS A 213 -16.22 -10.42 14.91
C LYS A 213 -16.85 -9.10 15.30
N THR A 214 -16.05 -8.03 15.19
CA THR A 214 -16.53 -6.65 15.29
C THR A 214 -17.32 -6.29 14.02
N VAL A 215 -18.43 -5.58 14.18
CA VAL A 215 -19.33 -5.17 13.10
C VAL A 215 -19.44 -3.67 13.09
N SER A 216 -19.27 -3.07 11.91
CA SER A 216 -19.31 -1.60 11.76
C SER A 216 -20.70 -1.01 11.89
N SER A 217 -21.73 -1.78 11.51
CA SER A 217 -23.13 -1.36 11.53
C SER A 217 -24.06 -2.55 11.77
N SER A 218 -25.20 -2.33 12.41
CA SER A 218 -26.24 -3.34 12.56
C SER A 218 -26.79 -3.84 11.21
N ASN A 219 -26.56 -3.10 10.12
CA ASN A 219 -26.93 -3.51 8.77
C ASN A 219 -25.96 -4.53 8.15
N ASP A 220 -24.78 -4.71 8.73
CA ASP A 220 -23.76 -5.67 8.26
C ASP A 220 -24.02 -7.07 8.83
N LEU A 221 -25.13 -7.25 9.58
CA LEU A 221 -25.60 -8.52 10.11
C LEU A 221 -26.99 -8.88 9.59
N LEU A 222 -27.15 -10.13 9.21
CA LEU A 222 -28.48 -10.76 9.05
C LEU A 222 -28.73 -11.62 10.28
N VAL A 223 -29.66 -11.17 11.14
CA VAL A 223 -30.04 -11.90 12.36
C VAL A 223 -31.35 -12.61 12.15
N THR A 224 -31.40 -13.90 12.55
CA THR A 224 -32.64 -14.68 12.53
C THR A 224 -32.88 -15.30 13.92
N LEU A 225 -34.17 -15.47 14.26
CA LEU A 225 -34.64 -16.22 15.41
C LEU A 225 -35.46 -17.42 14.88
N ASP A 226 -34.98 -18.63 15.08
CA ASP A 226 -35.56 -19.87 14.50
C ASP A 226 -35.82 -19.73 12.98
N GLY A 227 -34.92 -19.08 12.24
CA GLY A 227 -35.01 -18.81 10.81
C GLY A 227 -35.85 -17.58 10.43
N VAL A 228 -36.52 -16.91 11.36
CA VAL A 228 -37.28 -15.68 11.10
C VAL A 228 -36.36 -14.46 11.20
N THR A 229 -36.24 -13.74 10.07
CA THR A 229 -35.41 -12.55 9.98
C THR A 229 -35.84 -11.44 10.93
N GLN A 230 -34.88 -10.86 11.64
CA GLN A 230 -35.07 -9.74 12.54
C GLN A 230 -34.61 -8.44 11.88
N TYR A 231 -35.27 -7.31 12.19
CA TYR A 231 -34.91 -6.00 11.65
C TYR A 231 -33.96 -5.27 12.59
N PRO A 232 -32.85 -4.69 12.07
CA PRO A 232 -31.94 -3.88 12.85
C PRO A 232 -32.60 -2.56 13.28
N THR A 233 -32.22 -2.06 14.45
CA THR A 233 -32.53 -0.71 14.93
C THR A 233 -31.78 0.31 14.06
N THR A 234 -32.49 1.38 13.66
CA THR A 234 -31.94 2.50 12.90
C THR A 234 -32.00 3.78 13.77
N GLN A 235 -31.34 4.86 13.32
CA GLN A 235 -31.40 6.15 14.02
C GLN A 235 -32.83 6.66 14.25
N SER A 236 -33.79 6.28 13.38
CA SER A 236 -35.17 6.76 13.42
C SER A 236 -36.13 5.78 14.06
N ASN A 237 -35.78 4.52 14.21
CA ASN A 237 -36.68 3.48 14.71
C ASN A 237 -35.94 2.44 15.55
N THR A 238 -36.39 2.27 16.80
CA THR A 238 -35.99 1.12 17.63
C THR A 238 -36.72 -0.12 17.12
N ARG A 239 -35.98 -1.18 16.78
CA ARG A 239 -36.51 -2.41 16.22
C ARG A 239 -36.00 -3.61 17.03
N ALA A 240 -35.86 -4.79 16.40
CA ALA A 240 -35.60 -6.02 17.11
C ALA A 240 -34.21 -6.08 17.78
N TYR A 241 -33.17 -5.55 17.13
CA TYR A 241 -31.80 -5.59 17.67
C TYR A 241 -30.96 -4.41 17.25
N SER A 242 -29.86 -4.17 17.96
CA SER A 242 -28.75 -3.29 17.61
C SER A 242 -27.43 -3.99 17.81
N VAL A 243 -26.35 -3.46 17.18
CA VAL A 243 -24.98 -3.95 17.36
C VAL A 243 -24.08 -2.77 17.66
N LEU A 244 -23.22 -2.94 18.66
CA LEU A 244 -22.12 -2.02 18.97
C LEU A 244 -20.84 -2.85 19.09
N GLU A 245 -19.86 -2.57 18.21
CA GLU A 245 -18.65 -3.39 18.12
C GLU A 245 -18.98 -4.87 17.86
N ASN A 246 -18.69 -5.76 18.79
CA ASN A 246 -19.01 -7.19 18.70
C ASN A 246 -20.15 -7.62 19.64
N VAL A 247 -20.97 -6.68 20.11
CA VAL A 247 -22.09 -6.98 21.01
C VAL A 247 -23.43 -6.79 20.29
N LEU A 248 -24.09 -7.90 20.02
CA LEU A 248 -25.48 -7.96 19.53
C LEU A 248 -26.42 -7.80 20.72
N THR A 249 -27.31 -6.79 20.68
CA THR A 249 -28.28 -6.50 21.75
C THR A 249 -29.70 -6.55 21.20
N PHE A 250 -30.53 -7.41 21.73
CA PHE A 250 -31.98 -7.44 21.44
C PHE A 250 -32.74 -6.47 22.35
N VAL A 251 -33.77 -5.85 21.80
CA VAL A 251 -34.67 -4.96 22.57
C VAL A 251 -35.45 -5.76 23.62
N SER A 252 -35.81 -7.00 23.32
CA SER A 252 -36.45 -7.95 24.25
C SER A 252 -35.73 -9.29 24.17
N ALA A 253 -35.58 -9.95 25.32
CA ALA A 253 -34.90 -11.25 25.35
C ALA A 253 -35.66 -12.27 24.49
N PRO A 254 -34.99 -12.97 23.56
CA PRO A 254 -35.60 -14.07 22.83
C PRO A 254 -36.00 -15.20 23.78
N ALA A 255 -37.11 -15.89 23.47
CA ALA A 255 -37.65 -16.95 24.32
C ALA A 255 -36.63 -18.08 24.54
N ALA A 256 -36.70 -18.76 25.69
CA ALA A 256 -35.80 -19.86 25.97
C ALA A 256 -35.93 -20.97 24.92
N GLY A 257 -34.78 -21.47 24.43
CA GLY A 257 -34.70 -22.51 23.41
C GLY A 257 -34.68 -21.98 21.96
N VAL A 258 -34.96 -20.70 21.72
CA VAL A 258 -34.87 -20.09 20.38
C VAL A 258 -33.41 -20.08 19.90
N ILE A 259 -33.18 -20.50 18.67
CA ILE A 259 -31.87 -20.43 18.02
C ILE A 259 -31.73 -19.05 17.37
N ILE A 260 -30.69 -18.35 17.80
CA ILE A 260 -30.26 -17.07 17.25
C ILE A 260 -29.13 -17.34 16.27
N GLN A 261 -29.29 -16.96 15.01
CA GLN A 261 -28.19 -16.96 14.05
C GLN A 261 -27.88 -15.53 13.64
N ALA A 262 -26.62 -15.12 13.77
CA ALA A 262 -26.11 -13.84 13.32
C ALA A 262 -25.08 -14.07 12.19
N ARG A 263 -25.49 -13.78 10.95
CA ARG A 263 -24.65 -13.94 9.76
C ARG A 263 -24.02 -12.60 9.41
N HIS A 264 -22.69 -12.59 9.35
CA HIS A 264 -21.91 -11.43 8.92
C HIS A 264 -22.01 -11.31 7.38
N ILE A 265 -22.42 -10.15 6.88
CA ILE A 265 -22.65 -9.88 5.45
C ILE A 265 -21.85 -8.66 4.93
N GLY A 266 -21.05 -8.02 5.76
CA GLY A 266 -20.22 -6.86 5.42
C GLY A 266 -18.86 -6.86 6.12
#